data_763a5ac8a66d6458b23fdf47e88492c3
#
_entry.id   763a5ac8a66d6458b23fdf47e88492c3
#
_cell.length_a   1.000
_cell.length_b   1.000
_cell.length_c   1.000
_cell.angle_alpha   90.00
_cell.angle_beta   90.00
_cell.angle_gamma   90.00
#
_symmetry.space_group_name_H-M   'P 1'
#
loop_
_entity.id
_entity.type
_entity.pdbx_description
1 polymer ?
#
loop_
_entity_poly.entity_id
_entity_poly.type
_entity_poly.pdbx_seq_one_letter_code
_entity_poly.pdbx_strand_id
1 'polypeptide(L)'
;MQIKNNYQLEWEITDRYNIPIEKGVGVFNGDTGKVLEINFFAEQMTVEFDEGRKIIYPFNQLDELELAYAVTVHKSQGSEYPAVVMPLLTGPRMLFNRNILYTGVTRAKKCVAIVGSEQTVSQMIQNERQQMRYSSLSKWLNEV
;
A
#
# COMPACT_ATOMS: atom_id res chain seq x y z
N MET A 1 5.23 -5.41 3.62
CA MET A 1 3.86 -5.17 3.11
C MET A 1 3.42 -6.37 2.30
N GLN A 2 2.24 -6.86 2.54
CA GLN A 2 1.58 -7.89 1.70
C GLN A 2 1.23 -7.29 0.34
N ILE A 3 1.52 -8.01 -0.75
CA ILE A 3 1.29 -7.52 -2.12
C ILE A 3 0.25 -8.34 -2.91
N LYS A 4 -0.27 -9.39 -2.30
CA LYS A 4 -1.33 -10.25 -2.85
C LYS A 4 -2.38 -10.50 -1.77
N ASN A 5 -3.64 -10.73 -2.16
CA ASN A 5 -4.63 -11.23 -1.21
C ASN A 5 -4.41 -12.72 -0.99
N ASN A 6 -4.23 -13.14 0.25
CA ASN A 6 -4.15 -14.55 0.63
C ASN A 6 -5.20 -14.84 1.70
N TYR A 7 -6.29 -15.48 1.29
CA TYR A 7 -7.44 -15.79 2.14
C TYR A 7 -7.23 -17.04 3.01
N GLN A 8 -6.13 -17.75 2.82
CA GLN A 8 -5.85 -19.01 3.52
C GLN A 8 -4.76 -18.87 4.59
N LEU A 9 -4.00 -17.77 4.59
CA LEU A 9 -3.00 -17.51 5.59
C LEU A 9 -3.66 -17.31 6.96
N GLU A 10 -3.26 -18.15 7.90
CA GLU A 10 -3.71 -18.06 9.28
C GLU A 10 -2.93 -16.99 10.04
N TRP A 11 -3.63 -16.26 10.87
CA TRP A 11 -3.03 -15.31 11.79
C TRP A 11 -3.52 -15.55 13.23
N GLU A 12 -2.69 -15.18 14.18
CA GLU A 12 -3.06 -15.20 15.59
C GLU A 12 -2.64 -13.90 16.28
N ILE A 13 -3.43 -13.48 17.25
CA ILE A 13 -3.07 -12.46 18.22
C ILE A 13 -2.71 -13.17 19.52
N THR A 14 -1.55 -12.85 20.09
CA THR A 14 -1.05 -13.47 21.31
C THR A 14 -0.97 -12.45 22.44
N ASP A 15 -1.14 -12.94 23.69
CA ASP A 15 -0.86 -12.14 24.87
C ASP A 15 0.66 -11.96 25.10
N ARG A 16 1.01 -11.30 26.22
CA ARG A 16 2.42 -11.09 26.63
C ARG A 16 3.18 -12.39 26.96
N TYR A 17 2.47 -13.50 27.08
CA TYR A 17 3.04 -14.83 27.35
C TYR A 17 3.05 -15.72 26.11
N ASN A 18 2.78 -15.15 24.92
CA ASN A 18 2.62 -15.86 23.65
C ASN A 18 1.47 -16.89 23.64
N ILE A 19 0.45 -16.69 24.47
CA ILE A 19 -0.76 -17.53 24.44
C ILE A 19 -1.73 -16.90 23.43
N PRO A 20 -2.24 -17.68 22.44
CA PRO A 20 -3.20 -17.18 21.48
C PRO A 20 -4.49 -16.71 22.15
N ILE A 21 -4.87 -15.46 21.90
CA ILE A 21 -6.13 -14.85 22.36
C ILE A 21 -7.18 -14.93 21.25
N GLU A 22 -6.74 -14.68 20.03
CA GLU A 22 -7.61 -14.63 18.85
C GLU A 22 -6.91 -15.27 17.67
N LYS A 23 -7.67 -15.91 16.79
CA LYS A 23 -7.18 -16.52 15.55
C LYS A 23 -8.14 -16.21 14.42
N GLY A 24 -7.60 -16.08 13.22
CA GLY A 24 -8.39 -15.90 12.02
C GLY A 24 -7.60 -16.25 10.77
N VAL A 25 -8.18 -15.96 9.64
CA VAL A 25 -7.59 -16.24 8.33
C VAL A 25 -7.71 -15.01 7.43
N GLY A 26 -6.76 -14.87 6.53
CA GLY A 26 -6.75 -13.83 5.51
C GLY A 26 -5.79 -12.68 5.82
N VAL A 27 -4.97 -12.37 4.81
CA VAL A 27 -4.09 -11.20 4.74
C VAL A 27 -4.26 -10.56 3.39
N PHE A 28 -4.31 -9.24 3.36
CA PHE A 28 -4.74 -8.52 2.17
C PHE A 28 -3.63 -7.64 1.59
N ASN A 29 -3.71 -7.43 0.30
CA ASN A 29 -2.81 -6.52 -0.39
C ASN A 29 -2.90 -5.11 0.23
N GLY A 30 -1.76 -4.59 0.65
CA GLY A 30 -1.65 -3.31 1.34
C GLY A 30 -1.48 -3.43 2.86
N ASP A 31 -1.75 -4.60 3.46
CA ASP A 31 -1.45 -4.83 4.88
C ASP A 31 0.04 -4.63 5.13
N THR A 32 0.38 -3.79 6.10
CA THR A 32 1.76 -3.52 6.49
C THR A 32 2.08 -4.14 7.83
N GLY A 33 3.31 -4.61 7.97
CA GLY A 33 3.72 -5.28 9.19
C GLY A 33 5.23 -5.16 9.42
N LYS A 34 5.65 -5.68 10.55
CA LYS A 34 7.04 -5.70 10.98
C LYS A 34 7.51 -7.13 11.07
N VAL A 35 8.68 -7.42 10.51
CA VAL A 35 9.35 -8.70 10.67
C VAL A 35 9.79 -8.82 12.13
N LEU A 36 9.30 -9.84 12.83
CA LEU A 36 9.69 -10.15 14.20
C LEU A 36 10.85 -11.12 14.27
N GLU A 37 10.79 -12.19 13.45
CA GLU A 37 11.74 -13.28 13.50
C GLU A 37 11.94 -13.89 12.11
N ILE A 38 13.16 -14.34 11.82
CA ILE A 38 13.49 -15.15 10.67
C ILE A 38 14.14 -16.43 11.19
N ASN A 39 13.49 -17.56 11.01
CA ASN A 39 13.98 -18.86 11.41
C ASN A 39 14.46 -19.64 10.17
N PHE A 40 15.76 -19.64 9.96
CA PHE A 40 16.38 -20.33 8.81
C PHE A 40 16.32 -21.86 8.93
N PHE A 41 16.24 -22.40 10.13
CA PHE A 41 16.15 -23.83 10.32
C PHE A 41 14.75 -24.37 9.98
N ALA A 42 13.70 -23.64 10.38
CA ALA A 42 12.33 -23.97 10.06
C ALA A 42 11.87 -23.41 8.69
N GLU A 43 12.74 -22.64 8.01
CA GLU A 43 12.46 -21.95 6.73
C GLU A 43 11.19 -21.09 6.83
N GLN A 44 11.09 -20.31 7.91
CA GLN A 44 9.91 -19.49 8.23
C GLN A 44 10.30 -18.07 8.62
N MET A 45 9.40 -17.14 8.34
CA MET A 45 9.49 -15.75 8.79
C MET A 45 8.18 -15.35 9.50
N THR A 46 8.30 -14.81 10.71
CA THR A 46 7.17 -14.29 11.46
C THR A 46 7.05 -12.79 11.24
N VAL A 47 5.86 -12.36 10.83
CA VAL A 47 5.52 -10.96 10.60
C VAL A 47 4.35 -10.58 11.50
N GLU A 48 4.47 -9.46 12.21
CA GLU A 48 3.38 -8.85 12.96
C GLU A 48 2.78 -7.70 12.14
N PHE A 49 1.52 -7.86 11.77
CA PHE A 49 0.73 -6.84 11.09
C PHE A 49 -0.01 -5.94 12.09
N ASP A 50 -0.75 -4.97 11.58
CA ASP A 50 -1.58 -4.09 12.40
C ASP A 50 -2.53 -4.90 13.31
N GLU A 51 -2.90 -4.32 14.44
CA GLU A 51 -3.72 -4.95 15.51
C GLU A 51 -3.05 -6.15 16.20
N GLY A 52 -1.73 -6.33 16.00
CA GLY A 52 -0.97 -7.41 16.64
C GLY A 52 -1.17 -8.80 16.01
N ARG A 53 -1.72 -8.85 14.79
CA ARG A 53 -1.88 -10.11 14.04
C ARG A 53 -0.53 -10.67 13.63
N LYS A 54 -0.14 -11.81 14.19
CA LYS A 54 1.10 -12.52 13.86
C LYS A 54 0.84 -13.59 12.82
N ILE A 55 1.68 -13.63 11.80
CA ILE A 55 1.59 -14.58 10.68
C ILE A 55 2.95 -15.21 10.47
N ILE A 56 2.95 -16.52 10.29
CA ILE A 56 4.15 -17.29 9.97
C ILE A 56 4.13 -17.59 8.47
N TYR A 57 5.08 -17.01 7.76
CA TYR A 57 5.28 -17.24 6.32
C TYR A 57 6.34 -18.33 6.12
N PRO A 58 6.04 -19.44 5.46
CA PRO A 58 7.08 -20.31 4.94
C PRO A 58 7.86 -19.58 3.84
N PHE A 59 9.15 -19.89 3.67
CA PHE A 59 10.01 -19.15 2.74
C PHE A 59 9.56 -19.22 1.29
N ASN A 60 8.84 -20.26 0.89
CA ASN A 60 8.26 -20.37 -0.46
C ASN A 60 7.07 -19.43 -0.72
N GLN A 61 6.59 -18.72 0.31
CA GLN A 61 5.51 -17.72 0.19
C GLN A 61 6.01 -16.27 0.40
N LEU A 62 7.32 -16.06 0.55
CA LEU A 62 7.88 -14.72 0.73
C LEU A 62 7.75 -13.83 -0.51
N ASP A 63 7.45 -14.38 -1.68
CA ASP A 63 7.09 -13.62 -2.88
C ASP A 63 5.77 -12.85 -2.77
N GLU A 64 4.98 -13.11 -1.72
CA GLU A 64 3.80 -12.34 -1.38
C GLU A 64 4.11 -11.07 -0.57
N LEU A 65 5.36 -10.92 -0.12
CA LEU A 65 5.82 -9.81 0.71
C LEU A 65 6.79 -8.90 -0.05
N GLU A 66 6.71 -7.62 0.24
CA GLU A 66 7.64 -6.60 -0.27
C GLU A 66 8.08 -5.66 0.86
N LEU A 67 9.29 -5.12 0.75
CA LEU A 67 9.77 -4.12 1.69
C LEU A 67 8.88 -2.86 1.61
N ALA A 68 8.47 -2.34 2.77
CA ALA A 68 7.53 -1.22 2.89
C ALA A 68 8.17 0.06 3.45
N TYR A 69 9.49 0.25 3.29
CA TYR A 69 10.17 1.49 3.66
C TYR A 69 9.75 2.69 2.79
N ALA A 70 9.23 2.42 1.58
CA ALA A 70 8.57 3.38 0.72
C ALA A 70 7.51 2.65 -0.12
N VAL A 71 6.37 3.28 -0.33
CA VAL A 71 5.26 2.73 -1.12
C VAL A 71 4.92 3.67 -2.26
N THR A 72 4.48 3.12 -3.40
CA THR A 72 3.99 3.97 -4.49
C THR A 72 2.63 4.55 -4.13
N VAL A 73 2.29 5.70 -4.72
CA VAL A 73 0.97 6.33 -4.54
C VAL A 73 -0.18 5.38 -4.90
N HIS A 74 0.01 4.53 -5.93
CA HIS A 74 -1.00 3.55 -6.31
C HIS A 74 -1.19 2.45 -5.25
N LYS A 75 -0.11 1.95 -4.67
CA LYS A 75 -0.18 0.93 -3.60
C LYS A 75 -0.72 1.50 -2.27
N SER A 76 -0.63 2.81 -2.08
CA SER A 76 -1.19 3.49 -0.90
C SER A 76 -2.70 3.76 -0.99
N GLN A 77 -3.34 3.45 -2.12
CA GLN A 77 -4.78 3.64 -2.28
C GLN A 77 -5.55 2.75 -1.30
N GLY A 78 -6.51 3.35 -0.60
CA GLY A 78 -7.26 2.67 0.47
C GLY A 78 -6.63 2.77 1.86
N SER A 79 -5.32 3.04 1.95
CA SER A 79 -4.62 3.20 3.22
C SER A 79 -4.52 4.67 3.63
N GLU A 80 -4.38 4.93 4.93
CA GLU A 80 -4.16 6.26 5.49
C GLU A 80 -3.00 6.24 6.48
N TYR A 81 -2.21 7.31 6.50
CA TYR A 81 -1.01 7.41 7.31
C TYR A 81 -1.06 8.67 8.19
N PRO A 82 -0.50 8.65 9.40
CA PRO A 82 -0.38 9.85 10.24
C PRO A 82 0.34 11.00 9.55
N ALA A 83 1.40 10.68 8.81
CA ALA A 83 2.18 11.62 8.02
C ALA A 83 2.62 10.98 6.70
N VAL A 84 2.70 11.78 5.65
CA VAL A 84 3.16 11.37 4.31
C VAL A 84 4.31 12.27 3.89
N VAL A 85 5.41 11.66 3.45
CA VAL A 85 6.53 12.37 2.82
C VAL A 85 6.56 11.99 1.34
N MET A 86 6.42 12.98 0.47
CA MET A 86 6.41 12.79 -0.99
C MET A 86 7.65 13.43 -1.62
N PRO A 87 8.63 12.65 -2.09
CA PRO A 87 9.72 13.17 -2.90
C PRO A 87 9.22 13.43 -4.33
N LEU A 88 9.21 14.69 -4.76
CA LEU A 88 8.83 15.14 -6.11
C LEU A 88 10.05 15.77 -6.79
N LEU A 89 11.06 14.96 -7.10
CA LEU A 89 12.29 15.43 -7.72
C LEU A 89 12.14 15.51 -9.25
N THR A 90 12.58 14.48 -9.94
CA THR A 90 12.47 14.36 -11.41
C THR A 90 11.98 12.98 -11.77
N GLY A 91 11.24 12.87 -12.86
CA GLY A 91 10.70 11.59 -13.29
C GLY A 91 9.90 11.65 -14.57
N PRO A 92 9.31 10.55 -15.01
CA PRO A 92 8.50 10.51 -16.22
C PRO A 92 7.32 11.46 -16.13
N ARG A 93 7.16 12.34 -17.12
CA ARG A 93 6.06 13.35 -17.16
C ARG A 93 4.67 12.73 -17.03
N MET A 94 4.50 11.47 -17.41
CA MET A 94 3.21 10.75 -17.28
C MET A 94 2.78 10.55 -15.84
N LEU A 95 3.75 10.46 -14.90
CA LEU A 95 3.48 10.30 -13.46
C LEU A 95 3.26 11.65 -12.75
N PHE A 96 3.68 12.76 -13.38
CA PHE A 96 3.52 14.11 -12.82
C PHE A 96 2.16 14.69 -13.23
N ASN A 97 1.08 14.17 -12.66
CA ASN A 97 -0.27 14.65 -12.90
C ASN A 97 -1.00 14.97 -11.59
N ARG A 98 -2.03 15.78 -11.71
CA ARG A 98 -2.85 16.26 -10.59
C ARG A 98 -3.45 15.13 -9.76
N ASN A 99 -3.90 14.05 -10.39
CA ASN A 99 -4.55 12.94 -9.69
C ASN A 99 -3.59 12.19 -8.78
N ILE A 100 -2.35 11.97 -9.20
CA ILE A 100 -1.32 11.33 -8.36
C ILE A 100 -0.96 12.22 -7.18
N LEU A 101 -0.77 13.53 -7.41
CA LEU A 101 -0.52 14.47 -6.32
C LEU A 101 -1.68 14.47 -5.31
N TYR A 102 -2.93 14.58 -5.79
CA TYR A 102 -4.12 14.55 -4.96
C TYR A 102 -4.21 13.24 -4.15
N THR A 103 -4.05 12.11 -4.83
CA THR A 103 -4.12 10.80 -4.16
C THR A 103 -3.07 10.67 -3.05
N GLY A 104 -1.82 11.09 -3.31
CA GLY A 104 -0.77 11.04 -2.30
C GLY A 104 -1.03 11.96 -1.12
N VAL A 105 -1.44 13.20 -1.36
CA VAL A 105 -1.75 14.17 -0.30
C VAL A 105 -2.92 13.69 0.58
N THR A 106 -3.96 13.13 -0.02
CA THR A 106 -5.14 12.63 0.71
C THR A 106 -4.89 11.36 1.51
N ARG A 107 -3.71 10.75 1.42
CA ARG A 107 -3.33 9.63 2.30
C ARG A 107 -2.88 10.09 3.69
N ALA A 108 -2.62 11.36 3.89
CA ALA A 108 -2.15 11.88 5.17
C ALA A 108 -3.32 12.32 6.07
N LYS A 109 -3.30 11.86 7.32
CA LYS A 109 -4.25 12.28 8.36
C LYS A 109 -3.89 13.60 9.02
N LYS A 110 -2.58 13.85 9.23
CA LYS A 110 -2.11 14.98 10.04
C LYS A 110 -1.10 15.87 9.33
N CYS A 111 -0.19 15.31 8.56
CA CYS A 111 0.92 16.06 7.99
C CYS A 111 1.31 15.53 6.60
N VAL A 112 1.58 16.44 5.68
CA VAL A 112 2.20 16.15 4.39
C VAL A 112 3.48 16.99 4.27
N ALA A 113 4.59 16.33 3.95
CA ALA A 113 5.83 16.99 3.59
C ALA A 113 6.16 16.68 2.13
N ILE A 114 6.22 17.68 1.28
CA ILE A 114 6.65 17.55 -0.11
C ILE A 114 8.11 17.99 -0.20
N VAL A 115 8.96 17.08 -0.69
CA VAL A 115 10.40 17.32 -0.86
C VAL A 115 10.70 17.38 -2.35
N GLY A 116 10.97 18.58 -2.86
CA GLY A 116 11.22 18.75 -4.30
C GLY A 116 11.12 20.19 -4.75
N SER A 117 10.91 20.38 -6.07
CA SER A 117 10.78 21.68 -6.67
C SER A 117 9.33 22.19 -6.64
N GLU A 118 9.13 23.41 -6.18
CA GLU A 118 7.84 24.10 -6.23
C GLU A 118 7.30 24.17 -7.68
N GLN A 119 8.18 24.29 -8.65
CA GLN A 119 7.82 24.26 -10.06
C GLN A 119 7.22 22.91 -10.46
N THR A 120 7.76 21.80 -9.95
CA THR A 120 7.22 20.45 -10.20
C THR A 120 5.82 20.31 -9.63
N VAL A 121 5.59 20.79 -8.41
CA VAL A 121 4.25 20.78 -7.81
C VAL A 121 3.26 21.59 -8.61
N SER A 122 3.64 22.81 -9.04
CA SER A 122 2.81 23.67 -9.87
C SER A 122 2.48 23.02 -11.22
N GLN A 123 3.43 22.36 -11.85
CA GLN A 123 3.21 21.61 -13.10
C GLN A 123 2.23 20.44 -12.89
N MET A 124 2.33 19.72 -11.77
CA MET A 124 1.40 18.63 -11.44
C MET A 124 -0.02 19.15 -11.25
N ILE A 125 -0.19 20.27 -10.55
CA ILE A 125 -1.50 20.88 -10.32
C ILE A 125 -2.16 21.29 -11.65
N GLN A 126 -1.38 21.81 -12.60
CA GLN A 126 -1.87 22.24 -13.91
C GLN A 126 -2.10 21.09 -14.89
N ASN A 127 -1.49 19.93 -14.63
CA ASN A 127 -1.59 18.77 -15.51
C ASN A 127 -2.86 17.96 -15.21
N GLU A 128 -3.95 18.32 -15.87
CA GLU A 128 -5.27 17.67 -15.79
C GLU A 128 -5.44 16.52 -16.79
N ARG A 129 -4.37 16.05 -17.44
CA ARG A 129 -4.45 14.99 -18.45
C ARG A 129 -5.07 13.72 -17.82
N GLN A 130 -6.35 13.54 -18.08
CA GLN A 130 -7.02 12.26 -17.85
C GLN A 130 -6.82 11.40 -19.10
N GLN A 131 -6.44 10.14 -18.91
CA GLN A 131 -6.57 9.16 -19.98
C GLN A 131 -8.07 9.02 -20.30
N MET A 132 -8.48 9.53 -21.46
CA MET A 132 -9.85 9.30 -21.93
C MET A 132 -10.06 7.80 -22.08
N ARG A 133 -10.93 7.26 -21.24
CA ARG A 133 -11.37 5.88 -21.40
C ARG A 133 -12.38 5.83 -22.52
N TYR A 134 -11.99 5.24 -23.63
CA TYR A 134 -12.91 4.94 -24.71
C TYR A 134 -13.80 3.77 -24.26
N SER A 135 -14.96 4.10 -23.67
CA SER A 135 -15.98 3.11 -23.37
C SER A 135 -17.16 3.32 -24.33
N SER A 136 -17.81 2.26 -24.74
CA SER A 136 -19.04 2.34 -25.54
C SER A 136 -20.27 2.71 -24.73
N LEU A 137 -20.12 3.00 -23.42
CA LEU A 137 -21.23 3.28 -22.50
C LEU A 137 -22.11 4.45 -22.99
N SER A 138 -21.51 5.56 -23.44
CA SER A 138 -22.27 6.70 -23.96
C SER A 138 -23.08 6.34 -25.21
N LYS A 139 -22.54 5.44 -26.04
CA LYS A 139 -23.28 4.94 -27.22
C LYS A 139 -24.48 4.10 -26.80
N TRP A 140 -24.29 3.17 -25.88
CA TRP A 140 -25.37 2.33 -25.36
C TRP A 140 -26.48 3.12 -24.65
N LEU A 141 -26.12 4.18 -23.93
CA LEU A 141 -27.09 5.04 -23.23
C LEU A 141 -27.91 5.93 -24.20
N ASN A 142 -27.42 6.19 -25.40
CA ASN A 142 -28.13 6.98 -26.41
C ASN A 142 -28.96 6.10 -27.38
N GLU A 143 -28.82 4.78 -27.34
CA GLU A 143 -29.57 3.84 -28.16
C GLU A 143 -30.82 3.28 -27.43
N VAL A 144 -31.06 3.70 -26.18
CA VAL A 144 -32.27 3.44 -25.38
C VAL A 144 -33.16 4.68 -25.36
#